data_04b2857b4f2e8d4650f5a34cb14536d2
#
_entry.id   04b2857b4f2e8d4650f5a34cb14536d2
#
_cell.length_a   1.000
_cell.length_b   1.000
_cell.length_c   1.000
_cell.angle_alpha   90.00
_cell.angle_beta   90.00
_cell.angle_gamma   90.00
#
_symmetry.space_group_name_H-M   'P 1'
#
loop_
_entity.id
_entity.type
_entity.pdbx_description
1 polymer ?
#
loop_
_entity_poly.entity_id
_entity_poly.type
_entity_poly.pdbx_seq_one_letter_code
_entity_poly.pdbx_strand_id
1 'polypeptide(L)'
;MVPYRQGRAAATDAFKLSSNENPFEPLPAVLEALSESTVNRYPDASAAVLRDRLARRHFVTLEQIQVGAGSVSVLAQLITAAAAPGNEVVYAWRSFEAYPLLVAIAGATSVAVPNTPDHRHDLAAMAAAINDRTRLVIVCSPNNPTGSMVTHDEFVEFMALVPQHVLVVLDEAYVEFVTDESAVRGDRVLPDYPNLVLLRTFSKAFGLAGLRIGYAVGPEYVMDAARAVAIPLSVTEQAQRAALVSLDHEAELLERVARLNEVRDRVDEGLRLQGWTHPQPHGNFVWLPTGENTAAAAGVFV
;
A
#
# COMPACT_ATOMS: atom_id res chain seq x y z
N MET A 1 8.27 22.14 -1.55
CA MET A 1 7.59 20.84 -1.68
C MET A 1 7.48 20.50 -3.16
N VAL A 2 7.95 19.32 -3.60
CA VAL A 2 7.83 18.88 -5.01
C VAL A 2 6.51 18.12 -5.13
N PRO A 3 5.61 18.46 -6.07
CA PRO A 3 4.35 17.76 -6.23
C PRO A 3 4.58 16.32 -6.70
N TYR A 4 3.68 15.42 -6.30
CA TYR A 4 3.67 14.04 -6.82
C TYR A 4 3.56 14.06 -8.34
N ARG A 5 4.38 13.26 -9.01
CA ARG A 5 4.37 13.12 -10.47
C ARG A 5 3.97 11.70 -10.82
N GLN A 6 2.83 11.55 -11.46
CA GLN A 6 2.47 10.30 -12.12
C GLN A 6 3.38 10.08 -13.33
N GLY A 7 3.63 8.82 -13.70
CA GLY A 7 4.33 8.48 -14.94
C GLY A 7 3.67 9.13 -16.18
N ARG A 8 4.42 9.24 -17.28
CA ARG A 8 3.91 9.80 -18.53
C ARG A 8 2.70 9.01 -19.01
N ALA A 9 1.74 9.69 -19.64
CA ALA A 9 0.67 9.01 -20.36
C ALA A 9 1.28 8.17 -21.50
N ALA A 10 0.84 6.91 -21.62
CA ALA A 10 1.25 6.06 -22.73
C ALA A 10 0.68 6.61 -24.05
N ALA A 11 1.41 6.46 -25.16
CA ALA A 11 0.86 6.65 -26.49
C ALA A 11 -0.28 5.63 -26.72
N THR A 12 -1.19 5.93 -27.64
CA THR A 12 -2.39 5.11 -27.91
C THR A 12 -2.09 3.66 -28.34
N ASP A 13 -0.89 3.43 -28.85
CA ASP A 13 -0.39 2.14 -29.36
C ASP A 13 0.70 1.52 -28.47
N ALA A 14 1.00 2.12 -27.30
CA ALA A 14 2.03 1.66 -26.38
C ALA A 14 1.44 0.89 -25.19
N PHE A 15 2.20 -0.09 -24.69
CA PHE A 15 1.88 -0.77 -23.45
C PHE A 15 2.15 0.15 -22.25
N LYS A 16 1.14 0.39 -21.42
CA LYS A 16 1.31 1.15 -20.19
C LYS A 16 1.94 0.28 -19.10
N LEU A 17 3.24 0.45 -18.86
CA LEU A 17 4.00 -0.27 -17.84
C LEU A 17 4.23 0.55 -16.56
N SER A 18 3.76 1.81 -16.51
CA SER A 18 3.93 2.69 -15.36
C SER A 18 2.82 2.52 -14.31
N SER A 19 3.11 2.96 -13.05
CA SER A 19 2.15 3.04 -11.95
C SER A 19 1.69 1.71 -11.37
N ASN A 20 2.25 0.57 -11.79
CA ASN A 20 1.94 -0.76 -11.26
C ASN A 20 0.41 -1.04 -11.26
N GLU A 21 -0.27 -0.64 -12.35
CA GLU A 21 -1.69 -0.89 -12.52
C GLU A 21 -1.94 -2.37 -12.88
N ASN A 22 -3.15 -2.84 -12.59
CA ASN A 22 -3.59 -4.15 -13.03
C ASN A 22 -3.94 -4.08 -14.53
N PRO A 23 -3.35 -4.90 -15.41
CA PRO A 23 -3.63 -4.85 -16.84
C PRO A 23 -4.98 -5.48 -17.25
N PHE A 24 -5.63 -6.20 -16.33
CA PHE A 24 -6.93 -6.80 -16.59
C PHE A 24 -8.04 -5.78 -16.36
N GLU A 25 -9.04 -5.79 -17.23
CA GLU A 25 -10.29 -5.08 -17.00
C GLU A 25 -10.95 -5.57 -15.70
N PRO A 26 -11.75 -4.74 -15.01
CA PRO A 26 -12.53 -5.18 -13.87
C PRO A 26 -13.40 -6.40 -14.21
N LEU A 27 -13.75 -7.20 -13.21
CA LEU A 27 -14.65 -8.34 -13.40
C LEU A 27 -16.01 -7.88 -13.96
N PRO A 28 -16.68 -8.68 -14.82
CA PRO A 28 -17.99 -8.33 -15.34
C PRO A 28 -19.01 -7.95 -14.26
N ALA A 29 -19.04 -8.68 -13.15
CA ALA A 29 -19.89 -8.37 -12.00
C ALA A 29 -19.59 -7.00 -11.38
N VAL A 30 -18.33 -6.57 -11.37
CA VAL A 30 -17.93 -5.23 -10.90
C VAL A 30 -18.43 -4.16 -11.87
N LEU A 31 -18.29 -4.36 -13.17
CA LEU A 31 -18.77 -3.43 -14.19
C LEU A 31 -20.32 -3.30 -14.15
N GLU A 32 -21.02 -4.40 -13.95
CA GLU A 32 -22.48 -4.40 -13.75
C GLU A 32 -22.86 -3.58 -12.52
N ALA A 33 -22.24 -3.83 -11.37
CA ALA A 33 -22.49 -3.07 -10.14
C ALA A 33 -22.22 -1.57 -10.29
N LEU A 34 -21.22 -1.18 -11.09
CA LEU A 34 -20.95 0.22 -11.40
C LEU A 34 -22.06 0.84 -12.26
N SER A 35 -22.59 0.09 -13.23
CA SER A 35 -23.68 0.57 -14.10
C SER A 35 -24.99 0.84 -13.35
N GLU A 36 -25.23 0.12 -12.26
CA GLU A 36 -26.39 0.28 -11.39
C GLU A 36 -26.24 1.38 -10.33
N SER A 37 -25.06 1.97 -10.19
CA SER A 37 -24.77 2.98 -9.17
C SER A 37 -25.42 4.31 -9.50
N THR A 38 -25.89 5.01 -8.47
CA THR A 38 -26.43 6.37 -8.62
C THR A 38 -25.32 7.41 -8.60
N VAL A 39 -25.44 8.46 -9.44
CA VAL A 39 -24.45 9.55 -9.48
C VAL A 39 -24.97 10.88 -8.94
N ASN A 40 -26.28 10.97 -8.69
CA ASN A 40 -26.98 12.19 -8.26
C ASN A 40 -27.29 12.19 -6.75
N ARG A 41 -26.77 11.23 -6.01
CA ARG A 41 -26.92 11.11 -4.54
C ARG A 41 -25.58 11.01 -3.88
N TYR A 42 -25.48 11.52 -2.66
CA TYR A 42 -24.31 11.30 -1.84
C TYR A 42 -24.16 9.82 -1.44
N PRO A 43 -22.94 9.32 -1.35
CA PRO A 43 -22.69 7.98 -0.83
C PRO A 43 -22.98 7.89 0.68
N ASP A 44 -22.98 6.67 1.22
CA ASP A 44 -22.89 6.48 2.67
C ASP A 44 -21.55 7.05 3.17
N ALA A 45 -21.60 8.10 3.99
CA ALA A 45 -20.44 8.77 4.54
C ALA A 45 -19.56 7.85 5.41
N SER A 46 -20.20 6.87 6.05
CA SER A 46 -19.55 5.92 6.95
C SER A 46 -18.99 4.68 6.22
N ALA A 47 -19.41 4.45 4.96
CA ALA A 47 -19.15 3.22 4.20
C ALA A 47 -19.46 1.96 5.04
N ALA A 48 -20.58 1.98 5.81
CA ALA A 48 -20.89 1.01 6.85
C ALA A 48 -20.91 -0.43 6.33
N VAL A 49 -21.53 -0.67 5.17
CA VAL A 49 -21.62 -2.01 4.56
C VAL A 49 -20.24 -2.55 4.19
N LEU A 50 -19.40 -1.70 3.59
CA LEU A 50 -18.04 -2.10 3.22
C LEU A 50 -17.18 -2.34 4.46
N ARG A 51 -17.26 -1.46 5.47
CA ARG A 51 -16.54 -1.64 6.73
C ARG A 51 -16.95 -2.92 7.45
N ASP A 52 -18.22 -3.25 7.50
CA ASP A 52 -18.71 -4.52 8.09
C ASP A 52 -18.18 -5.73 7.31
N ARG A 53 -18.17 -5.69 5.98
CA ARG A 53 -17.61 -6.78 5.15
C ARG A 53 -16.10 -6.96 5.39
N LEU A 54 -15.35 -5.86 5.52
CA LEU A 54 -13.92 -5.87 5.82
C LEU A 54 -13.66 -6.34 7.27
N ALA A 55 -14.47 -5.91 8.24
CA ALA A 55 -14.35 -6.33 9.63
C ALA A 55 -14.49 -7.85 9.76
N ARG A 56 -15.48 -8.45 9.11
CA ARG A 56 -15.64 -9.91 9.05
C ARG A 56 -14.45 -10.61 8.38
N ARG A 57 -13.92 -10.04 7.30
CA ARG A 57 -12.75 -10.57 6.59
C ARG A 57 -11.52 -10.65 7.48
N HIS A 58 -11.29 -9.63 8.30
CA HIS A 58 -10.12 -9.50 9.17
C HIS A 58 -10.36 -9.97 10.60
N PHE A 59 -11.55 -10.52 10.91
CA PHE A 59 -11.93 -10.98 12.25
C PHE A 59 -11.80 -9.90 13.33
N VAL A 60 -12.17 -8.67 12.99
CA VAL A 60 -12.13 -7.48 13.85
C VAL A 60 -13.51 -6.82 13.97
N THR A 61 -13.62 -5.75 14.78
CA THR A 61 -14.86 -4.98 14.86
C THR A 61 -14.95 -3.93 13.74
N LEU A 62 -16.15 -3.42 13.50
CA LEU A 62 -16.39 -2.36 12.51
C LEU A 62 -15.62 -1.08 12.84
N GLU A 63 -15.43 -0.79 14.13
CA GLU A 63 -14.71 0.38 14.64
C GLU A 63 -13.22 0.32 14.30
N GLN A 64 -12.66 -0.88 14.12
CA GLN A 64 -11.28 -1.13 13.75
C GLN A 64 -10.99 -0.99 12.25
N ILE A 65 -11.99 -0.61 11.44
CA ILE A 65 -11.83 -0.40 10.00
C ILE A 65 -11.98 1.08 9.65
N GLN A 66 -11.03 1.62 8.89
CA GLN A 66 -11.12 2.91 8.22
C GLN A 66 -11.06 2.73 6.71
N VAL A 67 -11.99 3.35 5.98
CA VAL A 67 -12.03 3.36 4.52
C VAL A 67 -11.75 4.77 4.01
N GLY A 68 -11.05 4.90 2.89
CA GLY A 68 -10.73 6.21 2.30
C GLY A 68 -10.55 6.17 0.79
N ALA A 69 -10.39 7.34 0.20
CA ALA A 69 -10.18 7.53 -1.24
C ALA A 69 -8.79 7.02 -1.70
N GLY A 70 -8.60 5.70 -1.67
CA GLY A 70 -7.35 4.97 -1.83
C GLY A 70 -6.54 4.90 -0.52
N SER A 71 -5.63 3.92 -0.44
CA SER A 71 -4.74 3.77 0.73
C SER A 71 -3.90 5.01 1.02
N VAL A 72 -3.56 5.80 -0.02
CA VAL A 72 -2.83 7.08 0.14
C VAL A 72 -3.62 8.08 0.99
N SER A 73 -4.93 8.19 0.78
CA SER A 73 -5.77 9.07 1.61
C SER A 73 -5.86 8.56 3.05
N VAL A 74 -5.98 7.23 3.23
CA VAL A 74 -6.00 6.64 4.58
C VAL A 74 -4.66 6.85 5.28
N LEU A 75 -3.54 6.67 4.58
CA LEU A 75 -2.20 6.93 5.13
C LEU A 75 -2.04 8.42 5.53
N ALA A 76 -2.54 9.34 4.70
CA ALA A 76 -2.54 10.77 5.03
C ALA A 76 -3.31 11.04 6.32
N GLN A 77 -4.48 10.40 6.51
CA GLN A 77 -5.26 10.50 7.74
C GLN A 77 -4.49 9.97 8.95
N LEU A 78 -3.87 8.78 8.83
CA LEU A 78 -3.07 8.19 9.90
C LEU A 78 -1.89 9.08 10.29
N ILE A 79 -1.14 9.61 9.31
CA ILE A 79 -0.02 10.52 9.58
C ILE A 79 -0.51 11.81 10.23
N THR A 80 -1.59 12.42 9.72
CA THR A 80 -2.13 13.68 10.26
C THR A 80 -2.70 13.50 11.67
N ALA A 81 -3.27 12.32 11.97
CA ALA A 81 -3.79 12.00 13.29
C ALA A 81 -2.68 11.72 14.31
N ALA A 82 -1.55 11.14 13.87
CA ALA A 82 -0.47 10.73 14.76
C ALA A 82 0.63 11.79 14.92
N ALA A 83 0.90 12.62 13.91
CA ALA A 83 2.07 13.49 13.85
C ALA A 83 1.70 14.93 13.47
N ALA A 84 2.43 15.89 14.06
CA ALA A 84 2.26 17.34 13.89
C ALA A 84 3.64 18.00 13.77
N PRO A 85 3.74 19.32 13.58
CA PRO A 85 5.02 20.03 13.60
C PRO A 85 5.83 19.71 14.87
N GLY A 86 7.09 19.33 14.66
CA GLY A 86 8.01 18.87 15.73
C GLY A 86 8.04 17.35 15.91
N ASN A 87 7.10 16.61 15.34
CA ASN A 87 7.12 15.14 15.34
C ASN A 87 7.85 14.58 14.11
N GLU A 88 8.22 13.31 14.20
CA GLU A 88 8.95 12.58 13.17
C GLU A 88 8.17 11.35 12.69
N VAL A 89 8.30 11.07 11.39
CA VAL A 89 7.80 9.83 10.76
C VAL A 89 8.99 9.12 10.11
N VAL A 90 9.23 7.87 10.55
CA VAL A 90 10.33 7.02 10.05
C VAL A 90 9.83 6.12 8.93
N TYR A 91 10.59 5.99 7.88
CA TYR A 91 10.32 5.02 6.79
C TYR A 91 11.61 4.69 6.03
N ALA A 92 11.63 3.54 5.37
CA ALA A 92 12.75 3.16 4.53
C ALA A 92 12.82 4.00 3.24
N TRP A 93 14.00 4.21 2.68
CA TRP A 93 14.20 4.93 1.43
C TRP A 93 15.28 4.27 0.54
N ARG A 94 14.96 3.92 -0.70
CA ARG A 94 13.75 4.15 -1.49
C ARG A 94 12.56 3.30 -1.03
N SER A 95 11.43 3.99 -0.87
CA SER A 95 10.12 3.40 -0.73
C SER A 95 9.09 4.24 -1.51
N PHE A 96 7.80 4.11 -1.21
CA PHE A 96 6.75 4.77 -1.98
C PHE A 96 6.89 6.31 -1.94
N GLU A 97 6.93 6.90 -3.13
CA GLU A 97 7.27 8.32 -3.31
C GLU A 97 6.28 9.30 -2.66
N ALA A 98 5.08 8.84 -2.30
CA ALA A 98 4.12 9.68 -1.59
C ALA A 98 4.47 9.87 -0.11
N TYR A 99 5.26 9.00 0.54
CA TYR A 99 5.53 9.11 1.99
C TYR A 99 6.10 10.48 2.38
N PRO A 100 7.20 10.97 1.80
CA PRO A 100 7.73 12.29 2.17
C PRO A 100 6.73 13.42 1.92
N LEU A 101 5.90 13.32 0.89
CA LEU A 101 4.86 14.30 0.60
C LEU A 101 3.79 14.32 1.71
N LEU A 102 3.28 13.15 2.09
CA LEU A 102 2.24 13.03 3.11
C LEU A 102 2.73 13.49 4.48
N VAL A 103 3.98 13.16 4.83
CA VAL A 103 4.62 13.64 6.06
C VAL A 103 4.74 15.18 6.06
N ALA A 104 5.16 15.76 4.93
CA ALA A 104 5.25 17.21 4.80
C ALA A 104 3.89 17.92 4.86
N ILE A 105 2.81 17.31 4.33
CA ILE A 105 1.44 17.84 4.43
C ILE A 105 0.98 17.90 5.90
N ALA A 106 1.33 16.91 6.70
CA ALA A 106 1.03 16.92 8.15
C ALA A 106 1.93 17.90 8.94
N GLY A 107 2.92 18.52 8.31
CA GLY A 107 3.90 19.41 8.95
C GLY A 107 4.95 18.66 9.77
N ALA A 108 4.98 17.34 9.74
CA ALA A 108 5.94 16.51 10.42
C ALA A 108 7.28 16.41 9.66
N THR A 109 8.30 15.88 10.32
CA THR A 109 9.64 15.68 9.75
C THR A 109 9.79 14.25 9.25
N SER A 110 10.27 14.09 8.02
CA SER A 110 10.63 12.80 7.44
C SER A 110 11.98 12.32 7.97
N VAL A 111 12.03 11.10 8.48
CA VAL A 111 13.26 10.37 8.80
C VAL A 111 13.38 9.20 7.83
N ALA A 112 14.03 9.46 6.71
CA ALA A 112 14.22 8.50 5.63
C ALA A 112 15.47 7.65 5.88
N VAL A 113 15.30 6.37 6.20
CA VAL A 113 16.38 5.43 6.49
C VAL A 113 16.79 4.72 5.19
N PRO A 114 18.07 4.74 4.78
CA PRO A 114 18.50 4.04 3.58
C PRO A 114 18.18 2.54 3.64
N ASN A 115 17.78 1.97 2.51
CA ASN A 115 17.66 0.53 2.36
C ASN A 115 19.06 -0.12 2.46
N THR A 116 19.09 -1.41 2.76
CA THR A 116 20.30 -2.24 2.69
C THR A 116 20.88 -2.28 1.26
N PRO A 117 22.14 -2.70 1.08
CA PRO A 117 22.77 -2.80 -0.25
C PRO A 117 22.01 -3.72 -1.23
N ASP A 118 21.25 -4.70 -0.74
CA ASP A 118 20.37 -5.58 -1.51
C ASP A 118 18.94 -5.02 -1.67
N HIS A 119 18.76 -3.73 -1.36
CA HIS A 119 17.53 -2.95 -1.56
C HIS A 119 16.33 -3.41 -0.73
N ARG A 120 16.57 -4.00 0.43
CA ARG A 120 15.56 -4.33 1.43
C ARG A 120 15.46 -3.25 2.50
N HIS A 121 14.41 -3.24 3.27
CA HIS A 121 14.33 -2.39 4.46
C HIS A 121 15.40 -2.77 5.47
N ASP A 122 16.16 -1.80 5.93
CA ASP A 122 17.04 -1.95 7.10
C ASP A 122 16.22 -1.70 8.38
N LEU A 123 15.50 -2.74 8.83
CA LEU A 123 14.62 -2.63 9.99
C LEU A 123 15.39 -2.32 11.27
N ALA A 124 16.63 -2.79 11.40
CA ALA A 124 17.47 -2.47 12.55
C ALA A 124 17.84 -0.97 12.58
N ALA A 125 18.23 -0.41 11.44
CA ALA A 125 18.49 1.03 11.31
C ALA A 125 17.20 1.86 11.48
N MET A 126 16.04 1.37 11.00
CA MET A 126 14.75 2.02 11.22
C MET A 126 14.38 2.05 12.71
N ALA A 127 14.58 0.96 13.45
CA ALA A 127 14.36 0.91 14.89
C ALA A 127 15.33 1.86 15.63
N ALA A 128 16.61 1.88 15.25
CA ALA A 128 17.60 2.78 15.83
C ALA A 128 17.32 4.27 15.58
N ALA A 129 16.57 4.60 14.52
CA ALA A 129 16.17 5.97 14.19
C ALA A 129 14.99 6.48 15.04
N ILE A 130 14.29 5.59 15.77
CA ILE A 130 13.17 5.95 16.65
C ILE A 130 13.69 6.74 17.85
N ASN A 131 13.03 7.86 18.15
CA ASN A 131 13.36 8.72 19.30
C ASN A 131 12.08 9.35 19.88
N ASP A 132 12.23 10.19 20.90
CA ASP A 132 11.09 10.81 21.63
C ASP A 132 10.15 11.66 20.76
N ARG A 133 10.58 12.08 19.57
CA ARG A 133 9.74 12.82 18.61
C ARG A 133 9.04 11.90 17.61
N THR A 134 9.47 10.66 17.48
CA THR A 134 8.87 9.70 16.55
C THR A 134 7.45 9.36 16.97
N ARG A 135 6.50 9.45 16.04
CA ARG A 135 5.09 9.11 16.29
C ARG A 135 4.60 7.99 15.39
N LEU A 136 5.23 7.81 14.24
CA LEU A 136 4.79 6.82 13.26
C LEU A 136 5.99 6.25 12.51
N VAL A 137 5.96 4.94 12.26
CA VAL A 137 6.90 4.24 11.38
C VAL A 137 6.11 3.55 10.27
N ILE A 138 6.59 3.63 9.02
CA ILE A 138 5.98 2.94 7.87
C ILE A 138 6.90 1.82 7.42
N VAL A 139 6.38 0.59 7.42
CA VAL A 139 7.01 -0.60 6.86
C VAL A 139 6.21 -1.01 5.62
N CYS A 140 6.81 -0.95 4.44
CA CYS A 140 6.17 -1.32 3.17
C CYS A 140 6.60 -2.73 2.75
N SER A 141 5.68 -3.68 2.75
CA SER A 141 5.99 -5.07 2.39
C SER A 141 4.86 -5.72 1.60
N PRO A 142 5.09 -6.06 0.32
CA PRO A 142 6.27 -5.76 -0.51
C PRO A 142 6.54 -4.27 -0.73
N ASN A 143 7.82 -3.91 -0.76
CA ASN A 143 8.22 -2.51 -0.91
C ASN A 143 8.03 -2.02 -2.37
N ASN A 144 7.48 -0.85 -2.54
CA ASN A 144 7.49 -0.11 -3.80
C ASN A 144 8.56 0.99 -3.71
N PRO A 145 9.62 1.02 -4.56
CA PRO A 145 9.68 0.37 -5.87
C PRO A 145 10.49 -0.94 -5.91
N THR A 146 11.20 -1.34 -4.85
CA THR A 146 12.23 -2.39 -4.93
C THR A 146 11.66 -3.80 -5.09
N GLY A 147 10.40 -4.03 -4.75
CA GLY A 147 9.74 -5.33 -4.80
C GLY A 147 10.14 -6.27 -3.66
N SER A 148 11.10 -5.90 -2.82
CA SER A 148 11.55 -6.70 -1.67
C SER A 148 10.45 -6.82 -0.62
N MET A 149 10.46 -7.90 0.14
CA MET A 149 9.53 -8.12 1.25
C MET A 149 10.27 -8.15 2.59
N VAL A 150 9.51 -8.00 3.66
CA VAL A 150 9.93 -8.25 5.04
C VAL A 150 9.41 -9.63 5.45
N THR A 151 10.23 -10.44 6.07
CA THR A 151 9.80 -11.74 6.60
C THR A 151 9.06 -11.58 7.93
N HIS A 152 8.33 -12.63 8.33
CA HIS A 152 7.64 -12.67 9.61
C HIS A 152 8.60 -12.44 10.79
N ASP A 153 9.71 -13.17 10.80
CA ASP A 153 10.67 -13.11 11.91
C ASP A 153 11.35 -11.74 11.98
N GLU A 154 11.78 -11.16 10.84
CA GLU A 154 12.32 -9.81 10.78
C GLU A 154 11.33 -8.76 11.32
N PHE A 155 10.03 -8.93 10.99
CA PHE A 155 9.00 -8.01 11.48
C PHE A 155 8.76 -8.15 12.99
N VAL A 156 8.73 -9.36 13.52
CA VAL A 156 8.59 -9.62 14.95
C VAL A 156 9.79 -9.05 15.74
N GLU A 157 11.02 -9.29 15.26
CA GLU A 157 12.24 -8.71 15.85
C GLU A 157 12.18 -7.17 15.82
N PHE A 158 11.75 -6.58 14.72
CA PHE A 158 11.57 -5.12 14.62
C PHE A 158 10.54 -4.60 15.62
N MET A 159 9.35 -5.23 15.69
CA MET A 159 8.29 -4.79 16.61
C MET A 159 8.69 -4.89 18.09
N ALA A 160 9.58 -5.83 18.43
CA ALA A 160 10.13 -5.92 19.80
C ALA A 160 11.00 -4.70 20.18
N LEU A 161 11.53 -3.96 19.22
CA LEU A 161 12.33 -2.75 19.41
C LEU A 161 11.49 -1.46 19.36
N VAL A 162 10.28 -1.51 18.81
CA VAL A 162 9.43 -0.32 18.66
C VAL A 162 8.66 -0.04 19.94
N PRO A 163 8.76 1.17 20.52
CA PRO A 163 7.98 1.55 21.69
C PRO A 163 6.47 1.55 21.38
N GLN A 164 5.64 1.10 22.33
CA GLN A 164 4.19 0.98 22.13
C GLN A 164 3.46 2.31 21.81
N HIS A 165 4.05 3.45 22.16
CA HIS A 165 3.49 4.77 21.84
C HIS A 165 3.77 5.21 20.39
N VAL A 166 4.60 4.49 19.66
CA VAL A 166 4.91 4.74 18.24
C VAL A 166 3.99 3.86 17.39
N LEU A 167 3.19 4.48 16.53
CA LEU A 167 2.33 3.77 15.61
C LEU A 167 3.16 3.12 14.49
N VAL A 168 2.92 1.86 14.20
CA VAL A 168 3.51 1.17 13.04
C VAL A 168 2.43 0.96 11.98
N VAL A 169 2.68 1.45 10.78
CA VAL A 169 1.84 1.16 9.60
C VAL A 169 2.55 0.13 8.75
N LEU A 170 1.98 -1.06 8.64
CA LEU A 170 2.39 -2.07 7.67
C LEU A 170 1.62 -1.84 6.37
N ASP A 171 2.30 -1.25 5.38
CA ASP A 171 1.71 -0.99 4.06
C ASP A 171 1.82 -2.25 3.20
N GLU A 172 0.69 -2.91 3.05
CA GLU A 172 0.53 -4.18 2.35
C GLU A 172 -0.17 -3.99 0.98
N ALA A 173 0.12 -2.91 0.27
CA ALA A 173 -0.51 -2.61 -1.03
C ALA A 173 -0.34 -3.72 -2.08
N TYR A 174 0.62 -4.61 -1.90
CA TYR A 174 0.95 -5.70 -2.84
C TYR A 174 0.88 -7.10 -2.21
N VAL A 175 0.29 -7.25 -1.05
CA VAL A 175 0.29 -8.51 -0.28
C VAL A 175 -0.31 -9.69 -1.04
N GLU A 176 -1.28 -9.46 -1.91
CA GLU A 176 -1.93 -10.50 -2.71
C GLU A 176 -0.99 -11.14 -3.75
N PHE A 177 0.10 -10.46 -4.14
CA PHE A 177 1.10 -10.97 -5.09
C PHE A 177 2.19 -11.81 -4.43
N VAL A 178 2.26 -11.84 -3.11
CA VAL A 178 3.29 -12.55 -2.36
C VAL A 178 2.98 -14.04 -2.32
N THR A 179 3.92 -14.84 -2.80
CA THR A 179 3.85 -16.31 -2.77
C THR A 179 4.79 -16.93 -1.74
N ASP A 180 5.75 -16.16 -1.22
CA ASP A 180 6.69 -16.63 -0.20
C ASP A 180 6.00 -16.73 1.16
N GLU A 181 6.04 -17.92 1.75
CA GLU A 181 5.38 -18.21 3.03
C GLU A 181 6.09 -17.56 4.23
N SER A 182 7.37 -17.21 4.08
CA SER A 182 8.13 -16.51 5.12
C SER A 182 7.75 -15.04 5.27
N ALA A 183 7.02 -14.47 4.30
CA ALA A 183 6.62 -13.06 4.33
C ALA A 183 5.75 -12.74 5.53
N VAL A 184 5.94 -11.55 6.11
CA VAL A 184 5.00 -11.03 7.10
C VAL A 184 3.60 -10.94 6.50
N ARG A 185 2.62 -11.41 7.23
CA ARG A 185 1.20 -11.31 6.91
C ARG A 185 0.52 -10.52 8.02
N GLY A 186 0.07 -9.32 7.69
CA GLY A 186 -0.50 -8.41 8.68
C GLY A 186 -1.63 -9.03 9.48
N ASP A 187 -2.53 -9.78 8.84
CA ASP A 187 -3.64 -10.47 9.51
C ASP A 187 -3.19 -11.45 10.60
N ARG A 188 -1.99 -12.01 10.49
CA ARG A 188 -1.44 -12.95 11.48
C ARG A 188 -0.81 -12.24 12.67
N VAL A 189 -0.24 -11.06 12.46
CA VAL A 189 0.51 -10.32 13.50
C VAL A 189 -0.31 -9.20 14.15
N LEU A 190 -1.39 -8.73 13.51
CA LEU A 190 -2.22 -7.65 14.03
C LEU A 190 -2.74 -7.87 15.47
N PRO A 191 -3.17 -9.08 15.87
CA PRO A 191 -3.67 -9.31 17.23
C PRO A 191 -2.62 -9.11 18.33
N ASP A 192 -1.33 -9.25 18.01
CA ASP A 192 -0.23 -9.22 18.98
C ASP A 192 0.27 -7.83 19.28
N TYR A 193 -0.06 -6.82 18.44
CA TYR A 193 0.51 -5.48 18.55
C TYR A 193 -0.54 -4.38 18.60
N PRO A 194 -0.79 -3.78 19.78
CA PRO A 194 -1.81 -2.74 19.98
C PRO A 194 -1.48 -1.40 19.29
N ASN A 195 -0.30 -1.26 18.70
CA ASN A 195 0.17 -0.10 17.94
C ASN A 195 0.41 -0.41 16.46
N LEU A 196 -0.12 -1.52 15.94
CA LEU A 196 -0.02 -1.89 14.53
C LEU A 196 -1.28 -1.50 13.76
N VAL A 197 -1.08 -0.98 12.57
CA VAL A 197 -2.13 -0.72 11.57
C VAL A 197 -1.73 -1.35 10.26
N LEU A 198 -2.63 -2.13 9.67
CA LEU A 198 -2.48 -2.62 8.30
C LEU A 198 -3.07 -1.61 7.33
N LEU A 199 -2.36 -1.32 6.27
CA LEU A 199 -2.82 -0.46 5.18
C LEU A 199 -2.98 -1.28 3.90
N ARG A 200 -4.17 -1.30 3.32
CA ARG A 200 -4.54 -2.11 2.16
C ARG A 200 -5.20 -1.27 1.06
N THR A 201 -5.15 -1.74 -0.17
CA THR A 201 -5.73 -1.04 -1.32
C THR A 201 -6.49 -1.98 -2.25
N PHE A 202 -7.52 -1.45 -2.90
CA PHE A 202 -8.18 -2.12 -4.03
C PHE A 202 -7.57 -1.75 -5.39
N SER A 203 -6.54 -0.89 -5.40
CA SER A 203 -5.95 -0.38 -6.65
C SER A 203 -5.10 -1.39 -7.41
N LYS A 204 -4.58 -2.44 -6.74
CA LYS A 204 -3.57 -3.35 -7.31
C LYS A 204 -4.18 -4.69 -7.69
N ALA A 205 -4.23 -5.66 -6.80
CA ALA A 205 -4.80 -6.97 -7.08
C ALA A 205 -6.26 -6.91 -7.56
N PHE A 206 -7.06 -6.04 -6.96
CA PHE A 206 -8.48 -5.88 -7.27
C PHE A 206 -8.77 -5.04 -8.53
N GLY A 207 -7.76 -4.38 -9.12
CA GLY A 207 -7.91 -3.64 -10.38
C GLY A 207 -8.76 -2.37 -10.31
N LEU A 208 -9.02 -1.81 -9.13
CA LEU A 208 -9.88 -0.65 -8.93
C LEU A 208 -9.11 0.68 -8.79
N ALA A 209 -7.95 0.80 -9.45
CA ALA A 209 -7.08 1.98 -9.31
C ALA A 209 -7.80 3.30 -9.64
N GLY A 210 -8.67 3.31 -10.65
CA GLY A 210 -9.45 4.48 -11.08
C GLY A 210 -10.56 4.89 -10.11
N LEU A 211 -11.07 3.96 -9.29
CA LEU A 211 -12.16 4.22 -8.35
C LEU A 211 -11.69 4.80 -7.02
N ARG A 212 -10.38 4.81 -6.77
CA ARG A 212 -9.80 5.40 -5.58
C ARG A 212 -10.40 4.84 -4.28
N ILE A 213 -10.12 3.57 -3.96
CA ILE A 213 -10.59 2.94 -2.72
C ILE A 213 -9.47 2.14 -2.06
N GLY A 214 -9.37 2.28 -0.74
CA GLY A 214 -8.44 1.57 0.12
C GLY A 214 -8.89 1.65 1.57
N TYR A 215 -8.23 0.92 2.44
CA TYR A 215 -8.64 0.85 3.84
C TYR A 215 -7.47 0.57 4.77
N ALA A 216 -7.69 0.82 6.07
CA ALA A 216 -6.80 0.38 7.14
C ALA A 216 -7.57 -0.47 8.14
N VAL A 217 -6.83 -1.36 8.80
CA VAL A 217 -7.28 -2.20 9.92
C VAL A 217 -6.35 -1.97 11.10
N GLY A 218 -6.87 -1.63 12.27
CA GLY A 218 -6.03 -1.37 13.42
C GLY A 218 -6.83 -1.05 14.69
N PRO A 219 -6.18 -0.56 15.74
CA PRO A 219 -6.84 -0.24 16.99
C PRO A 219 -7.94 0.81 16.81
N GLU A 220 -9.07 0.63 17.49
CA GLU A 220 -10.25 1.50 17.41
C GLU A 220 -9.89 2.99 17.59
N TYR A 221 -9.10 3.31 18.64
CA TYR A 221 -8.70 4.69 18.92
C TYR A 221 -7.89 5.35 17.78
N VAL A 222 -7.10 4.56 17.04
CA VAL A 222 -6.34 5.05 15.87
C VAL A 222 -7.30 5.29 14.71
N MET A 223 -8.24 4.35 14.47
CA MET A 223 -9.22 4.49 13.40
C MET A 223 -10.19 5.65 13.65
N ASP A 224 -10.56 5.90 14.91
CA ASP A 224 -11.36 7.08 15.29
C ASP A 224 -10.62 8.38 15.02
N ALA A 225 -9.35 8.47 15.38
CA ALA A 225 -8.51 9.63 15.10
C ALA A 225 -8.35 9.86 13.58
N ALA A 226 -8.15 8.78 12.81
CA ALA A 226 -8.07 8.86 11.34
C ALA A 226 -9.41 9.32 10.71
N ARG A 227 -10.55 8.84 11.23
CA ARG A 227 -11.89 9.30 10.79
C ARG A 227 -12.12 10.77 11.08
N ALA A 228 -11.65 11.27 12.22
CA ALA A 228 -11.83 12.68 12.62
C ALA A 228 -11.16 13.67 11.67
N VAL A 229 -10.08 13.27 10.98
CA VAL A 229 -9.36 14.10 10.00
C VAL A 229 -9.67 13.72 8.55
N ALA A 230 -10.58 12.77 8.33
CA ALA A 230 -10.97 12.34 7.00
C ALA A 230 -11.83 13.41 6.29
N ILE A 231 -11.65 13.54 4.98
CA ILE A 231 -12.55 14.37 4.17
C ILE A 231 -13.89 13.65 4.06
N PRO A 232 -15.00 14.28 4.54
CA PRO A 232 -16.31 13.68 4.47
C PRO A 232 -16.73 13.32 3.04
N LEU A 233 -17.43 12.21 2.86
CA LEU A 233 -18.00 11.77 1.57
C LEU A 233 -16.96 11.55 0.47
N SER A 234 -15.68 11.39 0.82
CA SER A 234 -14.59 11.24 -0.14
C SER A 234 -14.57 9.89 -0.88
N VAL A 235 -15.27 8.89 -0.39
CA VAL A 235 -15.39 7.57 -1.02
C VAL A 235 -16.75 7.47 -1.70
N THR A 236 -16.73 7.42 -3.03
CA THR A 236 -17.95 7.39 -3.86
C THR A 236 -18.75 6.10 -3.66
N GLU A 237 -20.06 6.12 -3.96
CA GLU A 237 -20.89 4.91 -3.96
C GLU A 237 -20.34 3.85 -4.92
N GLN A 238 -19.91 4.28 -6.10
CA GLN A 238 -19.30 3.40 -7.11
C GLN A 238 -18.11 2.65 -6.54
N ALA A 239 -17.22 3.35 -5.81
CA ALA A 239 -16.05 2.75 -5.19
C ALA A 239 -16.42 1.75 -4.10
N GLN A 240 -17.40 2.09 -3.24
CA GLN A 240 -17.89 1.21 -2.18
C GLN A 240 -18.51 -0.07 -2.76
N ARG A 241 -19.41 0.06 -3.75
CA ARG A 241 -20.06 -1.08 -4.42
C ARG A 241 -19.07 -1.97 -5.16
N ALA A 242 -18.16 -1.38 -5.95
CA ALA A 242 -17.13 -2.13 -6.66
C ALA A 242 -16.23 -2.92 -5.71
N ALA A 243 -15.84 -2.34 -4.57
CA ALA A 243 -15.06 -3.02 -3.56
C ALA A 243 -15.82 -4.21 -2.94
N LEU A 244 -17.11 -4.04 -2.61
CA LEU A 244 -17.95 -5.11 -2.07
C LEU A 244 -18.06 -6.27 -3.05
N VAL A 245 -18.43 -6.01 -4.30
CA VAL A 245 -18.55 -7.05 -5.33
C VAL A 245 -17.20 -7.72 -5.61
N SER A 246 -16.09 -6.96 -5.59
CA SER A 246 -14.75 -7.53 -5.74
C SER A 246 -14.40 -8.49 -4.59
N LEU A 247 -14.81 -8.20 -3.36
CA LEU A 247 -14.59 -9.09 -2.22
C LEU A 247 -15.45 -10.37 -2.32
N ASP A 248 -16.62 -10.30 -2.94
CA ASP A 248 -17.48 -11.48 -3.16
C ASP A 248 -16.94 -12.38 -4.29
N HIS A 249 -16.14 -11.81 -5.20
CA HIS A 249 -15.48 -12.51 -6.31
C HIS A 249 -13.96 -12.63 -6.12
N GLU A 250 -13.48 -12.62 -4.88
CA GLU A 250 -12.05 -12.61 -4.57
C GLU A 250 -11.30 -13.81 -5.16
N ALA A 251 -11.90 -14.99 -5.17
CA ALA A 251 -11.26 -16.18 -5.72
C ALA A 251 -10.88 -16.01 -7.20
N GLU A 252 -11.77 -15.45 -8.04
CA GLU A 252 -11.51 -15.14 -9.45
C GLU A 252 -10.42 -14.08 -9.62
N LEU A 253 -10.39 -13.08 -8.74
CA LEU A 253 -9.35 -12.06 -8.74
C LEU A 253 -7.99 -12.64 -8.37
N LEU A 254 -7.92 -13.56 -7.42
CA LEU A 254 -6.67 -14.23 -7.03
C LEU A 254 -6.15 -15.17 -8.14
N GLU A 255 -7.02 -15.78 -8.95
CA GLU A 255 -6.60 -16.49 -10.16
C GLU A 255 -5.90 -15.55 -11.17
N ARG A 256 -6.41 -14.32 -11.32
CA ARG A 256 -5.75 -13.30 -12.15
C ARG A 256 -4.41 -12.87 -11.56
N VAL A 257 -4.32 -12.72 -10.24
CA VAL A 257 -3.05 -12.45 -9.54
C VAL A 257 -2.04 -13.56 -9.79
N ALA A 258 -2.45 -14.83 -9.74
CA ALA A 258 -1.58 -15.97 -10.04
C ALA A 258 -1.00 -15.87 -11.47
N ARG A 259 -1.82 -15.53 -12.46
CA ARG A 259 -1.35 -15.31 -13.85
C ARG A 259 -0.36 -14.15 -13.96
N LEU A 260 -0.57 -13.05 -13.20
CA LEU A 260 0.38 -11.93 -13.15
C LEU A 260 1.71 -12.35 -12.53
N ASN A 261 1.67 -13.16 -11.47
CA ASN A 261 2.86 -13.72 -10.85
C ASN A 261 3.65 -14.60 -11.84
N GLU A 262 3.00 -15.46 -12.61
CA GLU A 262 3.64 -16.26 -13.65
C GLU A 262 4.35 -15.38 -14.71
N VAL A 263 3.73 -14.27 -15.10
CA VAL A 263 4.35 -13.32 -16.06
C VAL A 263 5.52 -12.61 -15.40
N ARG A 264 5.36 -12.11 -14.18
CA ARG A 264 6.44 -11.47 -13.40
C ARG A 264 7.64 -12.39 -13.27
N ASP A 265 7.43 -13.64 -12.91
CA ASP A 265 8.50 -14.61 -12.64
C ASP A 265 9.26 -14.94 -13.95
N ARG A 266 8.57 -15.04 -15.09
CA ARG A 266 9.21 -15.17 -16.40
C ARG A 266 10.04 -13.93 -16.79
N VAL A 267 9.55 -12.74 -16.45
CA VAL A 267 10.30 -11.48 -16.70
C VAL A 267 11.52 -11.43 -15.80
N ASP A 268 11.38 -11.77 -14.52
CA ASP A 268 12.48 -11.85 -13.56
C ASP A 268 13.59 -12.80 -14.04
N GLU A 269 13.23 -14.02 -14.43
CA GLU A 269 14.15 -15.01 -14.98
C GLU A 269 14.83 -14.49 -16.25
N GLY A 270 14.08 -13.92 -17.20
CA GLY A 270 14.64 -13.38 -18.44
C GLY A 270 15.64 -12.24 -18.21
N LEU A 271 15.38 -11.38 -17.24
CA LEU A 271 16.32 -10.31 -16.86
C LEU A 271 17.59 -10.87 -16.21
N ARG A 272 17.48 -11.87 -15.33
CA ARG A 272 18.63 -12.54 -14.71
C ARG A 272 19.52 -13.24 -15.77
N LEU A 273 18.90 -13.90 -16.75
CA LEU A 273 19.62 -14.52 -17.88
C LEU A 273 20.38 -13.48 -18.74
N GLN A 274 19.89 -12.23 -18.80
CA GLN A 274 20.57 -11.11 -19.44
C GLN A 274 21.68 -10.49 -18.59
N GLY A 275 21.91 -10.99 -17.36
CA GLY A 275 22.92 -10.50 -16.44
C GLY A 275 22.49 -9.36 -15.52
N TRP A 276 21.19 -9.03 -15.46
CA TRP A 276 20.69 -8.05 -14.49
C TRP A 276 20.72 -8.61 -13.07
N THR A 277 21.23 -7.80 -12.15
CA THR A 277 21.14 -8.07 -10.70
C THR A 277 20.10 -7.12 -10.11
N HIS A 278 19.06 -7.66 -9.51
CA HIS A 278 17.96 -6.91 -8.90
C HIS A 278 17.33 -7.71 -7.75
N PRO A 279 16.63 -7.06 -6.82
CA PRO A 279 15.90 -7.75 -5.75
C PRO A 279 14.88 -8.74 -6.31
N GLN A 280 14.58 -9.80 -5.54
CA GLN A 280 13.47 -10.70 -5.86
C GLN A 280 12.16 -9.91 -5.83
N PRO A 281 11.36 -9.90 -6.91
CA PRO A 281 10.12 -9.16 -6.95
C PRO A 281 8.98 -9.93 -6.25
N HIS A 282 8.29 -9.28 -5.31
CA HIS A 282 7.12 -9.83 -4.62
C HIS A 282 5.85 -8.99 -4.88
N GLY A 283 5.93 -7.92 -5.68
CA GLY A 283 4.80 -7.14 -6.18
C GLY A 283 4.38 -7.55 -7.60
N ASN A 284 3.62 -6.70 -8.28
CA ASN A 284 3.25 -6.86 -9.70
C ASN A 284 4.20 -6.11 -10.65
N PHE A 285 5.44 -5.92 -10.27
CA PHE A 285 6.46 -5.18 -11.01
C PHE A 285 7.86 -5.75 -10.72
N VAL A 286 8.80 -5.45 -11.61
CA VAL A 286 10.23 -5.70 -11.40
C VAL A 286 10.95 -4.35 -11.37
N TRP A 287 11.84 -4.15 -10.40
CA TRP A 287 12.62 -2.95 -10.27
C TRP A 287 14.09 -3.21 -10.65
N LEU A 288 14.61 -2.37 -11.55
CA LEU A 288 15.99 -2.46 -12.02
C LEU A 288 16.83 -1.35 -11.37
N PRO A 289 17.90 -1.68 -10.63
CA PRO A 289 18.76 -0.70 -9.98
C PRO A 289 19.74 -0.06 -10.99
N THR A 290 19.22 0.81 -11.85
CA THR A 290 19.99 1.45 -12.95
C THR A 290 20.90 2.58 -12.47
N GLY A 291 20.79 3.02 -11.22
CA GLY A 291 21.64 4.04 -10.62
C GLY A 291 21.68 5.34 -11.45
N GLU A 292 22.86 5.83 -11.76
CA GLU A 292 23.07 7.05 -12.56
C GLU A 292 22.55 6.92 -14.01
N ASN A 293 22.39 5.70 -14.52
CA ASN A 293 21.88 5.43 -15.86
C ASN A 293 20.33 5.45 -15.94
N THR A 294 19.63 5.76 -14.86
CA THR A 294 18.15 5.69 -14.81
C THR A 294 17.48 6.53 -15.90
N ALA A 295 17.97 7.74 -16.17
CA ALA A 295 17.40 8.61 -17.20
C ALA A 295 17.60 8.05 -18.63
N ALA A 296 18.75 7.47 -18.89
CA ALA A 296 19.05 6.82 -20.19
C ALA A 296 18.22 5.54 -20.36
N ALA A 297 18.15 4.70 -19.33
CA ALA A 297 17.35 3.48 -19.34
C ALA A 297 15.85 3.80 -19.53
N ALA A 298 15.31 4.78 -18.82
CA ALA A 298 13.93 5.21 -18.98
C ALA A 298 13.63 5.70 -20.40
N GLY A 299 14.58 6.32 -21.08
CA GLY A 299 14.45 6.76 -22.48
C GLY A 299 14.30 5.62 -23.51
N VAL A 300 14.64 4.39 -23.15
CA VAL A 300 14.46 3.21 -24.01
C VAL A 300 13.01 2.70 -24.00
N PHE A 301 12.28 2.98 -22.92
CA PHE A 301 10.90 2.51 -22.70
C PHE A 301 9.82 3.57 -23.05
N VAL A 302 10.19 4.62 -23.81
CA VAL A 302 9.26 5.70 -24.19
C VAL A 302 8.76 5.53 -25.62
#